data_7b4f81c25d9a0e0f19467bf3dff4419e
#
_entry.id   7b4f81c25d9a0e0f19467bf3dff4419e
#
_cell.length_a   1.000
_cell.length_b   1.000
_cell.length_c   1.000
_cell.angle_alpha   90.00
_cell.angle_beta   90.00
_cell.angle_gamma   90.00
#
_symmetry.space_group_name_H-M   'P 1'
#
loop_
_entity.id
_entity.type
_entity.pdbx_description
1 polymer ?
#
loop_
_entity_poly.entity_id
_entity_poly.type
_entity_poly.pdbx_seq_one_letter_code
_entity_poly.pdbx_strand_id
1 'polypeptide(L)'
;YKYNIILFSVAYIVSVYFHFDTYLVLIVILIISAQKRKAMTLEKYQSSTLSTKHLLKSWASWMNFNHACYNYELLQGVSFSYSMVPVFKKLYLGKREEREDSIRRHFEFFNTEPNIGTVIHGYIIQLEDRKLFDKRITDSDISDTKKGLMGAVARMEETTTQTVLAPLLVMGMIYGVVTEELSFFVLSALMMSGAVIYLSLKGYFDGFYYGEEGVLRRVNLVKEIKLFKISNKLFVILLGLVTGETIFRILTLLEVEKITGGSAGLLVLFVIFNYLIRKGIKIKLIILALYLLNIVFLIFV
;
A
#
# COMPACT_ATOMS: atom_id res chain seq x y z
N TYR A 1 -15.79 -9.83 -10.99
CA TYR A 1 -14.68 -10.70 -11.41
C TYR A 1 -14.71 -11.05 -12.91
N LYS A 2 -15.82 -11.57 -13.48
CA LYS A 2 -15.91 -11.92 -14.92
C LYS A 2 -15.54 -10.75 -15.85
N TYR A 3 -16.07 -9.56 -15.58
CA TYR A 3 -15.79 -8.36 -16.37
C TYR A 3 -14.33 -7.92 -16.29
N ASN A 4 -13.68 -8.09 -15.14
CA ASN A 4 -12.27 -7.71 -14.98
C ASN A 4 -11.33 -8.59 -15.80
N ILE A 5 -11.64 -9.90 -15.92
CA ILE A 5 -10.86 -10.82 -16.76
C ILE A 5 -10.99 -10.45 -18.22
N ILE A 6 -12.21 -10.16 -18.68
CA ILE A 6 -12.44 -9.75 -20.08
C ILE A 6 -11.71 -8.45 -20.38
N LEU A 7 -11.81 -7.45 -19.50
CA LEU A 7 -11.12 -6.16 -19.65
C LEU A 7 -9.60 -6.33 -19.69
N PHE A 8 -9.04 -7.16 -18.78
CA PHE A 8 -7.62 -7.47 -18.78
C PHE A 8 -7.20 -8.15 -20.09
N SER A 9 -7.93 -9.17 -20.54
CA SER A 9 -7.60 -9.90 -21.76
C SER A 9 -7.65 -9.01 -23.00
N VAL A 10 -8.67 -8.15 -23.10
CA VAL A 10 -8.78 -7.19 -24.21
C VAL A 10 -7.61 -6.19 -24.18
N ALA A 11 -7.31 -5.63 -23.00
CA ALA A 11 -6.21 -4.70 -22.85
C ALA A 11 -4.84 -5.33 -23.16
N TYR A 12 -4.62 -6.58 -22.73
CA TYR A 12 -3.44 -7.35 -23.05
C TYR A 12 -3.29 -7.54 -24.57
N ILE A 13 -4.35 -7.96 -25.26
CA ILE A 13 -4.34 -8.13 -26.73
C ILE A 13 -4.02 -6.80 -27.42
N VAL A 14 -4.67 -5.70 -27.01
CA VAL A 14 -4.44 -4.37 -27.58
C VAL A 14 -2.98 -3.96 -27.40
N SER A 15 -2.38 -4.17 -26.22
CA SER A 15 -0.98 -3.82 -25.95
C SER A 15 -0.04 -4.62 -26.86
N VAL A 16 -0.23 -5.94 -26.98
CA VAL A 16 0.62 -6.82 -27.79
C VAL A 16 0.55 -6.48 -29.30
N TYR A 17 -0.64 -6.12 -29.81
CA TYR A 17 -0.80 -5.86 -31.25
C TYR A 17 -0.59 -4.44 -31.70
N PHE A 18 -0.82 -3.45 -30.83
CA PHE A 18 -0.80 -2.04 -31.20
C PHE A 18 0.38 -1.23 -30.64
N HIS A 19 1.28 -1.84 -29.86
CA HIS A 19 2.46 -1.19 -29.25
C HIS A 19 2.12 0.15 -28.57
N PHE A 20 1.06 0.16 -27.76
CA PHE A 20 0.51 1.39 -27.20
C PHE A 20 1.41 1.90 -26.07
N ASP A 21 1.74 3.19 -26.09
CA ASP A 21 2.53 3.83 -25.03
C ASP A 21 1.69 4.04 -23.75
N THR A 22 1.60 2.99 -22.95
CA THR A 22 0.69 2.87 -21.81
C THR A 22 1.03 3.78 -20.65
N TYR A 23 2.27 4.26 -20.57
CA TYR A 23 2.70 5.10 -19.45
C TYR A 23 2.11 6.51 -19.49
N LEU A 24 1.93 7.05 -20.68
CA LEU A 24 1.33 8.38 -20.85
C LEU A 24 -0.13 8.38 -20.36
N VAL A 25 -0.85 7.31 -20.63
CA VAL A 25 -2.24 7.10 -20.15
C VAL A 25 -2.28 6.96 -18.62
N LEU A 26 -1.31 6.28 -18.02
CA LEU A 26 -1.17 6.12 -16.58
C LEU A 26 -0.93 7.45 -15.85
N ILE A 27 -0.02 8.25 -16.35
CA ILE A 27 0.29 9.58 -15.81
C ILE A 27 -0.96 10.48 -15.86
N VAL A 28 -1.69 10.49 -16.97
CA VAL A 28 -2.92 11.27 -17.15
C VAL A 28 -4.00 10.83 -16.14
N ILE A 29 -4.18 9.53 -15.92
CA ILE A 29 -5.17 9.02 -14.95
C ILE A 29 -4.78 9.37 -13.52
N LEU A 30 -3.48 9.27 -13.15
CA LEU A 30 -3.00 9.67 -11.84
C LEU A 30 -3.20 11.18 -11.60
N ILE A 31 -2.97 12.02 -12.61
CA ILE A 31 -3.20 13.46 -12.54
C ILE A 31 -4.70 13.78 -12.39
N ILE A 32 -5.57 13.11 -13.15
CA ILE A 32 -7.02 13.30 -13.09
C ILE A 32 -7.59 12.83 -11.74
N SER A 33 -7.08 11.71 -11.20
CA SER A 33 -7.53 11.18 -9.90
C SER A 33 -7.10 12.04 -8.72
N ALA A 34 -6.08 12.89 -8.89
CA ALA A 34 -5.60 13.83 -7.87
C ALA A 34 -6.48 15.09 -7.73
N GLN A 35 -7.49 15.30 -8.61
CA GLN A 35 -8.29 16.51 -8.60
C GLN A 35 -9.25 16.66 -7.42
N LYS A 36 -9.13 17.85 -6.85
CA LYS A 36 -9.99 18.63 -5.93
C LYS A 36 -11.09 17.92 -5.14
N ARG A 37 -10.85 17.81 -3.84
CA ARG A 37 -11.88 17.57 -2.83
C ARG A 37 -12.14 18.83 -2.02
N LYS A 38 -13.44 19.09 -1.78
CA LYS A 38 -13.90 20.16 -0.89
C LYS A 38 -13.34 19.89 0.51
N ALA A 39 -12.41 20.72 0.97
CA ALA A 39 -11.85 20.62 2.30
C ALA A 39 -12.95 21.00 3.30
N MET A 40 -13.39 20.03 4.11
CA MET A 40 -14.11 20.35 5.34
C MET A 40 -13.13 21.07 6.27
N THR A 41 -13.52 22.24 6.75
CA THR A 41 -12.74 22.99 7.74
C THR A 41 -12.91 22.29 9.09
N LEU A 42 -11.97 21.42 9.43
CA LEU A 42 -11.87 20.79 10.75
C LEU A 42 -11.00 21.67 11.65
N GLU A 43 -11.40 21.74 12.91
CA GLU A 43 -10.58 22.42 13.92
C GLU A 43 -9.28 21.64 14.14
N LYS A 44 -8.17 22.34 13.99
CA LYS A 44 -6.84 21.75 14.09
C LYS A 44 -6.34 21.76 15.52
N TYR A 45 -6.05 20.57 16.09
CA TYR A 45 -5.42 20.47 17.41
C TYR A 45 -4.06 21.17 17.43
N GLN A 46 -3.83 21.94 18.47
CA GLN A 46 -2.55 22.59 18.72
C GLN A 46 -1.96 22.09 20.03
N SER A 47 -0.83 21.40 19.95
CA SER A 47 -0.07 21.00 21.11
C SER A 47 0.70 22.18 21.68
N SER A 48 0.65 22.38 23.00
CA SER A 48 1.51 23.33 23.72
C SER A 48 2.91 22.76 23.98
N THR A 49 3.08 21.46 23.88
CA THR A 49 4.30 20.74 24.29
C THR A 49 5.12 20.26 23.10
N LEU A 50 4.45 19.71 22.08
CA LEU A 50 5.08 19.07 20.93
C LEU A 50 5.25 20.02 19.75
N SER A 51 6.45 20.05 19.20
CA SER A 51 6.73 20.75 17.93
C SER A 51 6.75 19.76 16.75
N THR A 52 6.62 20.28 15.53
CA THR A 52 6.72 19.50 14.30
C THR A 52 8.00 18.64 14.23
N LYS A 53 9.11 19.14 14.83
CA LYS A 53 10.38 18.38 14.89
C LYS A 53 10.26 17.08 15.69
N HIS A 54 9.52 17.09 16.81
CA HIS A 54 9.30 15.87 17.61
C HIS A 54 8.42 14.88 16.86
N LEU A 55 7.38 15.40 16.20
CA LEU A 55 6.48 14.60 15.39
C LEU A 55 7.20 13.95 14.20
N LEU A 56 7.99 14.70 13.45
CA LEU A 56 8.79 14.18 12.34
C LEU A 56 9.82 13.13 12.78
N LYS A 57 10.45 13.30 13.94
CA LYS A 57 11.36 12.29 14.49
C LYS A 57 10.62 10.99 14.84
N SER A 58 9.43 11.08 15.41
CA SER A 58 8.60 9.93 15.73
C SER A 58 8.14 9.23 14.45
N TRP A 59 7.62 9.97 13.47
CA TRP A 59 7.25 9.44 12.16
C TRP A 59 8.44 8.77 11.46
N ALA A 60 9.60 9.40 11.42
CA ALA A 60 10.80 8.83 10.80
C ALA A 60 11.26 7.55 11.52
N SER A 61 11.18 7.51 12.86
CA SER A 61 11.46 6.29 13.62
C SER A 61 10.49 5.16 13.24
N TRP A 62 9.19 5.46 13.11
CA TRP A 62 8.20 4.50 12.64
C TRP A 62 8.54 3.99 11.24
N MET A 63 8.78 4.88 10.28
CA MET A 63 9.07 4.49 8.89
C MET A 63 10.29 3.60 8.75
N ASN A 64 11.30 3.81 9.58
CA ASN A 64 12.52 2.98 9.54
C ASN A 64 12.39 1.62 10.25
N PHE A 65 11.55 1.53 11.29
CA PHE A 65 11.53 0.35 12.15
C PHE A 65 10.24 -0.47 12.11
N ASN A 66 9.18 0.01 11.44
CA ASN A 66 7.88 -0.66 11.45
C ASN A 66 7.91 -2.14 10.99
N HIS A 67 8.84 -2.51 10.12
CA HIS A 67 9.06 -3.88 9.67
C HIS A 67 10.28 -4.57 10.31
N ALA A 68 11.18 -3.81 10.94
CA ALA A 68 12.45 -4.34 11.44
C ALA A 68 12.33 -5.13 12.74
N CYS A 69 11.30 -4.86 13.55
CA CYS A 69 11.12 -5.42 14.88
C CYS A 69 9.88 -6.32 14.98
N TYR A 70 9.50 -6.97 13.90
CA TYR A 70 8.38 -7.92 13.89
C TYR A 70 8.65 -9.14 14.76
N ASN A 71 7.69 -9.49 15.61
CA ASN A 71 7.72 -10.74 16.38
C ASN A 71 6.30 -11.33 16.48
N TYR A 72 6.21 -12.59 16.86
CA TYR A 72 4.94 -13.34 16.88
C TYR A 72 3.93 -12.83 17.91
N GLU A 73 4.39 -12.26 19.04
CA GLU A 73 3.52 -11.85 20.13
C GLU A 73 2.95 -10.47 19.94
N LEU A 74 3.78 -9.52 19.51
CA LEU A 74 3.44 -8.11 19.48
C LEU A 74 3.31 -7.55 18.05
N LEU A 75 3.71 -8.29 17.03
CA LEU A 75 3.85 -7.87 15.63
C LEU A 75 4.62 -6.55 15.50
N GLN A 76 3.96 -5.42 15.28
CA GLN A 76 4.55 -4.08 15.17
C GLN A 76 4.64 -3.34 16.51
N GLY A 77 4.18 -3.93 17.61
CA GLY A 77 4.09 -3.24 18.91
C GLY A 77 5.41 -2.69 19.42
N VAL A 78 6.52 -3.45 19.21
CA VAL A 78 7.88 -2.99 19.58
C VAL A 78 8.25 -1.72 18.80
N SER A 79 8.03 -1.74 17.48
CA SER A 79 8.32 -0.60 16.60
C SER A 79 7.45 0.60 16.93
N PHE A 80 6.17 0.36 17.26
CA PHE A 80 5.25 1.42 17.69
C PHE A 80 5.76 2.09 18.96
N SER A 81 6.08 1.31 20.00
CA SER A 81 6.61 1.83 21.26
C SER A 81 7.92 2.58 21.05
N TYR A 82 8.84 2.04 20.27
CA TYR A 82 10.11 2.70 19.96
C TYR A 82 9.90 4.05 19.24
N SER A 83 8.99 4.11 18.30
CA SER A 83 8.69 5.34 17.56
C SER A 83 8.07 6.44 18.42
N MET A 84 7.46 6.10 19.56
CA MET A 84 6.94 7.08 20.54
C MET A 84 8.04 7.72 21.40
N VAL A 85 9.24 7.15 21.49
CA VAL A 85 10.32 7.63 22.35
C VAL A 85 10.66 9.12 22.13
N PRO A 86 10.78 9.67 20.90
CA PRO A 86 11.04 11.09 20.70
C PRO A 86 9.96 12.01 21.27
N VAL A 87 8.70 11.55 21.24
CA VAL A 87 7.55 12.26 21.80
C VAL A 87 7.60 12.20 23.32
N PHE A 88 7.73 11.03 23.91
CA PHE A 88 7.73 10.86 25.37
C PHE A 88 8.93 11.53 26.06
N LYS A 89 10.08 11.59 25.40
CA LYS A 89 11.21 12.40 25.91
C LYS A 89 10.85 13.86 26.08
N LYS A 90 9.94 14.38 25.30
CA LYS A 90 9.48 15.76 25.38
C LYS A 90 8.30 15.93 26.33
N LEU A 91 7.30 15.05 26.28
CA LEU A 91 6.11 15.10 27.13
C LEU A 91 6.46 14.92 28.61
N TYR A 92 7.36 14.01 28.93
CA TYR A 92 7.78 13.65 30.29
C TYR A 92 9.20 14.11 30.59
N LEU A 93 9.51 15.38 30.23
CA LEU A 93 10.81 15.95 30.50
C LEU A 93 11.05 16.07 32.03
N GLY A 94 12.14 15.45 32.50
CA GLY A 94 12.47 15.39 33.93
C GLY A 94 11.72 14.33 34.73
N LYS A 95 10.77 13.62 34.15
CA LYS A 95 9.92 12.59 34.77
C LYS A 95 10.22 11.22 34.19
N ARG A 96 11.27 10.58 34.71
CA ARG A 96 11.79 9.34 34.12
C ARG A 96 10.81 8.17 34.27
N GLU A 97 10.23 7.95 35.43
CA GLU A 97 9.31 6.86 35.71
C GLU A 97 8.05 6.97 34.86
N GLU A 98 7.39 8.13 34.83
CA GLU A 98 6.20 8.36 34.02
C GLU A 98 6.49 8.12 32.52
N ARG A 99 7.69 8.46 32.06
CA ARG A 99 8.12 8.20 30.68
C ARG A 99 8.30 6.72 30.39
N GLU A 100 8.96 5.98 31.28
CA GLU A 100 9.18 4.53 31.15
C GLU A 100 7.84 3.78 31.16
N ASP A 101 6.93 4.15 32.04
CA ASP A 101 5.58 3.58 32.08
C ASP A 101 4.78 3.87 30.82
N SER A 102 4.89 5.09 30.29
CA SER A 102 4.26 5.46 29.04
C SER A 102 4.80 4.65 27.85
N ILE A 103 6.11 4.39 27.80
CA ILE A 103 6.71 3.53 26.78
C ILE A 103 6.22 2.09 26.94
N ARG A 104 6.23 1.54 28.17
CA ARG A 104 5.79 0.17 28.48
C ARG A 104 4.34 -0.08 28.07
N ARG A 105 3.45 0.89 28.28
CA ARG A 105 2.04 0.83 27.91
C ARG A 105 1.82 0.56 26.43
N HIS A 106 2.73 1.03 25.57
CA HIS A 106 2.66 0.81 24.13
C HIS A 106 3.34 -0.47 23.64
N PHE A 107 4.04 -1.21 24.53
CA PHE A 107 4.51 -2.57 24.27
C PHE A 107 3.33 -3.54 24.33
N GLU A 108 2.40 -3.41 23.43
CA GLU A 108 1.24 -4.27 23.28
C GLU A 108 1.08 -4.65 21.82
N PHE A 109 0.27 -5.65 21.55
CA PHE A 109 -0.03 -6.09 20.20
C PHE A 109 -0.51 -4.92 19.34
N PHE A 110 0.16 -4.72 18.23
CA PHE A 110 -0.22 -3.74 17.21
C PHE A 110 0.09 -4.28 15.83
N ASN A 111 -0.92 -4.28 14.96
CA ASN A 111 -0.77 -4.73 13.58
C ASN A 111 -1.69 -3.91 12.66
N THR A 112 -1.08 -3.12 11.83
CA THR A 112 -1.78 -2.37 10.78
C THR A 112 -0.87 -2.26 9.56
N GLU A 113 -1.39 -1.72 8.48
CA GLU A 113 -0.54 -1.39 7.36
C GLU A 113 0.33 -0.17 7.71
N PRO A 114 1.66 -0.27 7.51
CA PRO A 114 2.60 0.71 8.05
C PRO A 114 2.48 2.12 7.50
N ASN A 115 2.04 2.28 6.25
CA ASN A 115 2.04 3.59 5.58
C ASN A 115 0.79 4.42 5.89
N ILE A 116 -0.41 3.85 5.67
CA ILE A 116 -1.68 4.54 5.99
C ILE A 116 -1.99 4.44 7.49
N GLY A 117 -1.58 3.35 8.14
CA GLY A 117 -1.74 3.14 9.57
C GLY A 117 -1.07 4.18 10.45
N THR A 118 -0.17 5.00 9.87
CA THR A 118 0.42 6.17 10.55
C THR A 118 -0.62 7.16 11.07
N VAL A 119 -1.84 7.15 10.53
CA VAL A 119 -2.95 7.97 11.05
C VAL A 119 -3.30 7.60 12.49
N ILE A 120 -3.27 6.29 12.82
CA ILE A 120 -3.45 5.81 14.20
C ILE A 120 -2.31 6.32 15.06
N HIS A 121 -1.07 6.20 14.58
CA HIS A 121 0.10 6.65 15.32
C HIS A 121 0.01 8.14 15.68
N GLY A 122 -0.34 9.00 14.71
CA GLY A 122 -0.56 10.43 14.96
C GLY A 122 -1.67 10.69 15.98
N TYR A 123 -2.79 9.98 15.89
CA TYR A 123 -3.90 10.14 16.82
C TYR A 123 -3.55 9.69 18.25
N ILE A 124 -2.84 8.58 18.39
CA ILE A 124 -2.37 8.13 19.70
C ILE A 124 -1.42 9.15 20.35
N ILE A 125 -0.54 9.78 19.56
CA ILE A 125 0.31 10.86 20.06
C ILE A 125 -0.53 12.07 20.53
N GLN A 126 -1.58 12.42 19.80
CA GLN A 126 -2.51 13.48 20.24
C GLN A 126 -3.16 13.13 21.59
N LEU A 127 -3.62 11.89 21.76
CA LEU A 127 -4.22 11.44 23.03
C LEU A 127 -3.22 11.47 24.19
N GLU A 128 -1.98 11.04 23.97
CA GLU A 128 -0.92 11.11 24.98
C GLU A 128 -0.58 12.57 25.38
N ASP A 129 -0.55 13.47 24.41
CA ASP A 129 -0.32 14.89 24.68
C ASP A 129 -1.50 15.52 25.44
N ARG A 130 -2.74 15.22 25.03
CA ARG A 130 -3.95 15.69 25.70
C ARG A 130 -4.10 15.15 27.12
N LYS A 131 -3.72 13.91 27.37
CA LYS A 131 -3.77 13.27 28.68
C LYS A 131 -3.00 14.05 29.76
N LEU A 132 -1.94 14.77 29.40
CA LEU A 132 -1.20 15.61 30.35
C LEU A 132 -2.04 16.73 30.96
N PHE A 133 -3.07 17.16 30.26
CA PHE A 133 -3.93 18.30 30.65
C PHE A 133 -5.37 17.89 30.94
N ASP A 134 -5.82 16.74 30.40
CA ASP A 134 -7.17 16.22 30.59
C ASP A 134 -7.15 14.84 31.28
N LYS A 135 -7.39 14.85 32.58
CA LYS A 135 -7.40 13.65 33.42
C LYS A 135 -8.52 12.65 33.09
N ARG A 136 -9.47 13.02 32.24
CA ARG A 136 -10.53 12.10 31.77
C ARG A 136 -10.00 11.09 30.76
N ILE A 137 -8.89 11.38 30.10
CA ILE A 137 -8.26 10.45 29.16
C ILE A 137 -7.41 9.47 29.98
N THR A 138 -7.84 8.23 30.00
CA THR A 138 -7.16 7.15 30.75
C THR A 138 -6.21 6.35 29.84
N ASP A 139 -5.36 5.52 30.44
CA ASP A 139 -4.48 4.61 29.72
C ASP A 139 -5.25 3.55 28.95
N SER A 140 -6.38 3.09 29.50
CA SER A 140 -7.28 2.14 28.81
C SER A 140 -7.90 2.78 27.57
N ASP A 141 -8.35 4.05 27.64
CA ASP A 141 -8.95 4.72 26.48
C ASP A 141 -7.96 4.78 25.29
N ILE A 142 -6.68 5.05 25.59
CA ILE A 142 -5.63 5.11 24.57
C ILE A 142 -5.37 3.72 23.97
N SER A 143 -5.26 2.67 24.80
CA SER A 143 -5.07 1.29 24.36
C SER A 143 -6.26 0.78 23.55
N ASP A 144 -7.47 1.02 24.03
CA ASP A 144 -8.71 0.58 23.37
C ASP A 144 -8.93 1.29 22.04
N THR A 145 -8.65 2.60 21.99
CA THR A 145 -8.64 3.37 20.73
C THR A 145 -7.65 2.78 19.74
N LYS A 146 -6.41 2.51 20.17
CA LYS A 146 -5.38 1.92 19.31
C LYS A 146 -5.81 0.56 18.76
N LYS A 147 -6.32 -0.33 19.62
CA LYS A 147 -6.80 -1.67 19.23
C LYS A 147 -8.02 -1.62 18.32
N GLY A 148 -8.98 -0.76 18.62
CA GLY A 148 -10.21 -0.62 17.83
C GLY A 148 -9.99 -0.13 16.41
N LEU A 149 -8.98 0.71 16.20
CA LEU A 149 -8.69 1.27 14.89
C LEU A 149 -7.83 0.39 13.98
N MET A 150 -7.04 -0.54 14.54
CA MET A 150 -6.11 -1.38 13.77
C MET A 150 -6.76 -2.08 12.58
N GLY A 151 -7.81 -2.85 12.83
CA GLY A 151 -8.44 -3.66 11.80
C GLY A 151 -9.21 -2.84 10.74
N ALA A 152 -9.78 -1.71 11.15
CA ALA A 152 -10.49 -0.83 10.23
C ALA A 152 -9.53 -0.16 9.24
N VAL A 153 -8.38 0.30 9.73
CA VAL A 153 -7.37 0.97 8.92
C VAL A 153 -6.60 -0.03 8.04
N ALA A 154 -6.24 -1.21 8.55
CA ALA A 154 -5.58 -2.25 7.77
C ALA A 154 -6.37 -2.64 6.52
N ARG A 155 -7.68 -2.85 6.65
CA ARG A 155 -8.56 -3.22 5.53
C ARG A 155 -8.64 -2.16 4.43
N MET A 156 -8.46 -0.89 4.77
CA MET A 156 -8.51 0.19 3.78
C MET A 156 -7.37 0.13 2.80
N GLU A 157 -6.21 -0.24 3.27
CA GLU A 157 -5.00 -0.17 2.48
C GLU A 157 -4.80 -1.39 1.59
N GLU A 158 -5.15 -2.58 2.06
CA GLU A 158 -5.15 -3.77 1.22
C GLU A 158 -5.89 -3.51 -0.10
N THR A 159 -6.93 -2.66 -0.03
CA THR A 159 -7.76 -2.34 -1.20
C THR A 159 -7.16 -1.26 -2.10
N THR A 160 -6.32 -0.36 -1.57
CA THR A 160 -5.92 0.85 -2.31
C THR A 160 -4.47 0.80 -2.77
N THR A 161 -3.56 0.57 -1.86
CA THR A 161 -2.12 0.68 -2.13
C THR A 161 -1.54 -0.62 -2.62
N GLN A 162 -1.86 -1.72 -1.94
CA GLN A 162 -1.31 -3.04 -2.28
C GLN A 162 -1.96 -3.67 -3.50
N THR A 163 -3.28 -3.45 -3.70
CA THR A 163 -3.99 -4.07 -4.82
C THR A 163 -3.85 -3.27 -6.12
N VAL A 164 -3.63 -1.96 -6.06
CA VAL A 164 -3.65 -1.10 -7.24
C VAL A 164 -2.32 -0.41 -7.48
N LEU A 165 -1.87 0.42 -6.53
CA LEU A 165 -0.74 1.32 -6.75
C LEU A 165 0.59 0.57 -6.83
N ALA A 166 0.84 -0.33 -5.88
CA ALA A 166 2.12 -1.04 -5.80
C ALA A 166 2.35 -1.96 -7.02
N PRO A 167 1.41 -2.84 -7.43
CA PRO A 167 1.60 -3.67 -8.61
C PRO A 167 1.84 -2.85 -9.88
N LEU A 168 1.13 -1.73 -10.04
CA LEU A 168 1.28 -0.87 -11.21
C LEU A 168 2.67 -0.25 -11.31
N LEU A 169 3.18 0.29 -10.20
CA LEU A 169 4.50 0.91 -10.18
C LEU A 169 5.62 -0.12 -10.29
N VAL A 170 5.44 -1.32 -9.70
CA VAL A 170 6.37 -2.45 -9.88
C VAL A 170 6.41 -2.90 -11.34
N MET A 171 5.25 -2.99 -12.01
CA MET A 171 5.22 -3.29 -13.45
C MET A 171 5.92 -2.21 -14.28
N GLY A 172 5.82 -0.93 -13.88
CA GLY A 172 6.58 0.16 -14.50
C GLY A 172 8.09 0.01 -14.33
N MET A 173 8.54 -0.45 -13.18
CA MET A 173 9.96 -0.76 -12.97
C MET A 173 10.42 -1.95 -13.83
N ILE A 174 9.63 -3.02 -13.88
CA ILE A 174 9.90 -4.20 -14.72
C ILE A 174 9.97 -3.80 -16.20
N TYR A 175 9.01 -3.00 -16.66
CA TYR A 175 8.99 -2.50 -18.03
C TYR A 175 10.27 -1.73 -18.34
N GLY A 176 10.69 -0.80 -17.46
CA GLY A 176 11.92 -0.04 -17.62
C GLY A 176 13.18 -0.91 -17.73
N VAL A 177 13.25 -2.01 -16.95
CA VAL A 177 14.35 -2.97 -17.04
C VAL A 177 14.34 -3.74 -18.37
N VAL A 178 13.16 -4.24 -18.77
CA VAL A 178 13.00 -5.06 -19.98
C VAL A 178 13.23 -4.26 -21.27
N THR A 179 12.90 -2.96 -21.23
CA THR A 179 13.09 -2.08 -22.40
C THR A 179 14.45 -1.38 -22.41
N GLU A 180 15.27 -1.61 -21.39
CA GLU A 180 16.53 -0.87 -21.15
C GLU A 180 16.34 0.65 -21.00
N GLU A 181 15.11 1.07 -20.73
CA GLU A 181 14.71 2.46 -20.56
C GLU A 181 14.78 2.86 -19.07
N LEU A 182 15.96 3.19 -18.59
CA LEU A 182 16.21 3.55 -17.19
C LEU A 182 15.28 4.64 -16.67
N SER A 183 14.81 5.52 -17.55
CA SER A 183 13.85 6.60 -17.22
C SER A 183 12.55 6.07 -16.61
N PHE A 184 11.97 5.00 -17.16
CA PHE A 184 10.74 4.39 -16.63
C PHE A 184 10.96 3.73 -15.28
N PHE A 185 12.10 3.05 -15.12
CA PHE A 185 12.46 2.45 -13.83
C PHE A 185 12.57 3.53 -12.76
N VAL A 186 13.37 4.57 -13.01
CA VAL A 186 13.62 5.65 -12.05
C VAL A 186 12.33 6.41 -11.73
N LEU A 187 11.54 6.75 -12.75
CA LEU A 187 10.28 7.47 -12.54
C LEU A 187 9.30 6.65 -11.71
N SER A 188 9.12 5.36 -12.01
CA SER A 188 8.24 4.47 -11.25
C SER A 188 8.70 4.30 -9.80
N ALA A 189 10.00 4.15 -9.58
CA ALA A 189 10.59 4.05 -8.24
C ALA A 189 10.41 5.35 -7.43
N LEU A 190 10.62 6.51 -8.05
CA LEU A 190 10.40 7.81 -7.42
C LEU A 190 8.93 8.05 -7.11
N MET A 191 8.02 7.68 -8.01
CA MET A 191 6.57 7.78 -7.77
C MET A 191 6.13 6.86 -6.63
N MET A 192 6.66 5.64 -6.56
CA MET A 192 6.37 4.70 -5.46
C MET A 192 6.82 5.28 -4.13
N SER A 193 8.09 5.69 -4.05
CA SER A 193 8.68 6.26 -2.84
C SER A 193 7.96 7.55 -2.42
N GLY A 194 7.68 8.44 -3.37
CA GLY A 194 6.95 9.68 -3.13
C GLY A 194 5.53 9.45 -2.63
N ALA A 195 4.80 8.49 -3.22
CA ALA A 195 3.45 8.13 -2.80
C ALA A 195 3.44 7.56 -1.37
N VAL A 196 4.35 6.64 -1.05
CA VAL A 196 4.49 6.06 0.29
C VAL A 196 4.79 7.14 1.33
N ILE A 197 5.79 7.99 1.08
CA ILE A 197 6.17 9.08 1.98
C ILE A 197 4.99 10.05 2.17
N TYR A 198 4.35 10.47 1.08
CA TYR A 198 3.23 11.41 1.13
C TYR A 198 2.03 10.86 1.89
N LEU A 199 1.61 9.62 1.59
CA LEU A 199 0.46 8.99 2.24
C LEU A 199 0.71 8.77 3.73
N SER A 200 1.90 8.30 4.06
CA SER A 200 2.33 8.07 5.44
C SER A 200 2.42 9.36 6.23
N LEU A 201 3.14 10.36 5.73
CA LEU A 201 3.35 11.63 6.41
C LEU A 201 2.02 12.39 6.60
N LYS A 202 1.22 12.45 5.54
CA LYS A 202 -0.09 13.08 5.60
C LYS A 202 -1.03 12.35 6.57
N GLY A 203 -1.03 10.99 6.56
CA GLY A 203 -1.80 10.19 7.51
C GLY A 203 -1.43 10.52 8.95
N TYR A 204 -0.15 10.51 9.22
CA TYR A 204 0.39 10.80 10.53
C TYR A 204 -0.05 12.18 11.06
N PHE A 205 0.08 13.22 10.25
CA PHE A 205 -0.34 14.55 10.62
C PHE A 205 -1.87 14.73 10.67
N ASP A 206 -2.63 14.06 9.79
CA ASP A 206 -4.09 14.07 9.87
C ASP A 206 -4.56 13.45 11.20
N GLY A 207 -3.96 12.34 11.64
CA GLY A 207 -4.23 11.74 12.93
C GLY A 207 -3.87 12.65 14.10
N PHE A 208 -2.70 13.27 14.07
CA PHE A 208 -2.27 14.17 15.14
C PHE A 208 -3.12 15.44 15.22
N TYR A 209 -3.40 16.10 14.11
CA TYR A 209 -4.12 17.38 14.13
C TYR A 209 -5.63 17.25 14.26
N TYR A 210 -6.21 16.16 13.76
CA TYR A 210 -7.68 16.01 13.70
C TYR A 210 -8.20 14.81 14.50
N GLY A 211 -7.32 14.04 15.14
CA GLY A 211 -7.68 12.93 16.02
C GLY A 211 -8.57 11.89 15.32
N GLU A 212 -9.65 11.51 15.99
CA GLU A 212 -10.62 10.56 15.49
C GLU A 212 -11.22 10.99 14.13
N GLU A 213 -11.54 12.26 13.96
CA GLU A 213 -12.04 12.78 12.69
C GLU A 213 -11.03 12.62 11.55
N GLY A 214 -9.73 12.77 11.85
CA GLY A 214 -8.65 12.50 10.91
C GLY A 214 -8.62 11.04 10.46
N VAL A 215 -8.81 10.10 11.38
CA VAL A 215 -8.92 8.67 11.08
C VAL A 215 -10.18 8.38 10.28
N LEU A 216 -11.36 8.83 10.75
CA LEU A 216 -12.65 8.62 10.08
C LEU A 216 -12.66 9.20 8.66
N ARG A 217 -12.09 10.38 8.49
CA ARG A 217 -11.93 10.99 7.17
C ARG A 217 -11.11 10.11 6.24
N ARG A 218 -10.04 9.50 6.71
CA ARG A 218 -9.25 8.54 5.95
C ARG A 218 -10.07 7.30 5.59
N VAL A 219 -10.80 6.72 6.58
CA VAL A 219 -11.68 5.57 6.36
C VAL A 219 -12.78 5.87 5.35
N ASN A 220 -13.43 7.03 5.44
CA ASN A 220 -14.51 7.41 4.54
C ASN A 220 -13.99 7.79 3.14
N LEU A 221 -12.80 8.37 3.05
CA LEU A 221 -12.17 8.65 1.77
C LEU A 221 -12.07 7.42 0.88
N VAL A 222 -11.83 6.25 1.44
CA VAL A 222 -11.76 4.99 0.68
C VAL A 222 -13.15 4.47 0.33
N LYS A 223 -14.15 4.64 1.22
CA LYS A 223 -15.53 4.20 0.98
C LYS A 223 -16.27 5.06 -0.06
N GLU A 224 -16.04 6.37 -0.06
CA GLU A 224 -16.73 7.33 -0.93
C GLU A 224 -16.17 7.38 -2.36
N ILE A 225 -15.06 6.75 -2.61
CA ILE A 225 -14.52 6.70 -3.95
C ILE A 225 -15.42 5.81 -4.83
N LYS A 226 -16.54 6.39 -5.34
CA LYS A 226 -17.19 5.91 -6.56
C LYS A 226 -16.17 5.74 -7.71
N LEU A 227 -15.14 6.56 -7.71
CA LEU A 227 -13.91 6.36 -8.50
C LEU A 227 -13.28 4.98 -8.27
N PHE A 228 -13.44 4.36 -7.11
CA PHE A 228 -12.83 3.06 -6.83
C PHE A 228 -13.42 1.95 -7.70
N LYS A 229 -14.72 1.99 -7.98
CA LYS A 229 -15.32 1.03 -8.93
C LYS A 229 -14.91 1.30 -10.39
N ILE A 230 -14.72 2.56 -10.76
CA ILE A 230 -14.25 2.98 -12.08
C ILE A 230 -12.73 2.80 -12.15
N SER A 231 -12.00 3.20 -11.11
CA SER A 231 -10.54 3.03 -11.06
C SER A 231 -10.10 1.57 -11.05
N ASN A 232 -10.85 0.67 -10.40
CA ASN A 232 -10.56 -0.77 -10.48
C ASN A 232 -10.68 -1.32 -11.91
N LYS A 233 -11.64 -0.85 -12.68
CA LYS A 233 -11.76 -1.26 -14.09
C LYS A 233 -10.64 -0.69 -14.94
N LEU A 234 -10.38 0.59 -14.81
CA LEU A 234 -9.26 1.26 -15.49
C LEU A 234 -7.93 0.65 -15.09
N PHE A 235 -7.72 0.38 -13.80
CA PHE A 235 -6.54 -0.29 -13.31
C PHE A 235 -6.34 -1.67 -13.95
N VAL A 236 -7.39 -2.49 -14.02
CA VAL A 236 -7.31 -3.83 -14.66
C VAL A 236 -6.96 -3.71 -16.14
N ILE A 237 -7.50 -2.71 -16.85
CA ILE A 237 -7.15 -2.42 -18.25
C ILE A 237 -5.67 -2.06 -18.35
N LEU A 238 -5.21 -1.12 -17.55
CA LEU A 238 -3.83 -0.64 -17.55
C LEU A 238 -2.84 -1.73 -17.16
N LEU A 239 -3.18 -2.54 -16.15
CA LEU A 239 -2.37 -3.69 -15.79
C LEU A 239 -2.28 -4.69 -16.95
N GLY A 240 -3.38 -4.92 -17.67
CA GLY A 240 -3.39 -5.76 -18.87
C GLY A 240 -2.49 -5.21 -19.97
N LEU A 241 -2.56 -3.92 -20.25
CA LEU A 241 -1.73 -3.25 -21.24
C LEU A 241 -0.23 -3.34 -20.91
N VAL A 242 0.15 -2.95 -19.66
CA VAL A 242 1.55 -3.00 -19.22
C VAL A 242 2.08 -4.43 -19.21
N THR A 243 1.28 -5.40 -18.74
CA THR A 243 1.68 -6.81 -18.72
C THR A 243 1.85 -7.34 -20.15
N GLY A 244 0.93 -7.01 -21.05
CA GLY A 244 1.02 -7.42 -22.46
C GLY A 244 2.27 -6.89 -23.14
N GLU A 245 2.53 -5.61 -23.01
CA GLU A 245 3.74 -4.97 -23.56
C GLU A 245 5.02 -5.57 -22.97
N THR A 246 5.07 -5.76 -21.65
CA THR A 246 6.23 -6.36 -20.98
C THR A 246 6.50 -7.77 -21.48
N ILE A 247 5.47 -8.62 -21.58
CA ILE A 247 5.59 -9.99 -22.09
C ILE A 247 6.00 -10.01 -23.55
N PHE A 248 5.40 -9.13 -24.38
CA PHE A 248 5.78 -9.01 -25.79
C PHE A 248 7.27 -8.72 -25.93
N ARG A 249 7.81 -7.76 -25.19
CA ARG A 249 9.23 -7.41 -25.22
C ARG A 249 10.13 -8.52 -24.71
N ILE A 250 9.74 -9.22 -23.62
CA ILE A 250 10.48 -10.38 -23.12
C ILE A 250 10.56 -11.48 -24.20
N LEU A 251 9.45 -11.79 -24.87
CA LEU A 251 9.43 -12.79 -25.92
C LEU A 251 10.29 -12.37 -27.13
N THR A 252 10.30 -11.09 -27.45
CA THR A 252 11.18 -10.52 -28.50
C THR A 252 12.66 -10.67 -28.13
N LEU A 253 13.02 -10.34 -26.88
CA LEU A 253 14.40 -10.49 -26.39
C LEU A 253 14.88 -11.94 -26.35
N LEU A 254 13.96 -12.90 -26.14
CA LEU A 254 14.25 -14.33 -26.14
C LEU A 254 14.24 -14.95 -27.55
N GLU A 255 14.16 -14.12 -28.61
CA GLU A 255 14.15 -14.56 -30.01
C GLU A 255 13.10 -15.64 -30.33
N VAL A 256 11.95 -15.59 -29.64
CA VAL A 256 10.85 -16.53 -29.88
C VAL A 256 10.25 -16.24 -31.26
N GLU A 257 10.58 -17.06 -32.26
CA GLU A 257 10.24 -16.88 -33.70
C GLU A 257 8.72 -16.73 -33.97
N LYS A 258 7.84 -17.14 -33.06
CA LYS A 258 6.39 -17.01 -33.16
C LYS A 258 5.78 -16.25 -32.02
N ILE A 259 6.17 -14.99 -31.87
CA ILE A 259 5.72 -14.09 -30.77
C ILE A 259 4.19 -14.05 -30.64
N THR A 260 3.47 -13.99 -31.76
CA THR A 260 2.00 -13.99 -31.76
C THR A 260 1.40 -15.29 -31.21
N GLY A 261 1.99 -16.43 -31.50
CA GLY A 261 1.57 -17.73 -30.95
C GLY A 261 1.87 -17.86 -29.47
N GLY A 262 3.05 -17.37 -29.01
CA GLY A 262 3.44 -17.41 -27.61
C GLY A 262 2.58 -16.52 -26.71
N SER A 263 2.27 -15.30 -27.14
CA SER A 263 1.42 -14.38 -26.39
C SER A 263 -0.04 -14.85 -26.34
N ALA A 264 -0.57 -15.41 -27.43
CA ALA A 264 -1.89 -16.03 -27.45
C ALA A 264 -1.94 -17.26 -26.51
N GLY A 265 -0.90 -18.09 -26.52
CA GLY A 265 -0.78 -19.24 -25.62
C GLY A 265 -0.80 -18.85 -24.15
N LEU A 266 -0.07 -17.79 -23.76
CA LEU A 266 -0.09 -17.26 -22.39
C LEU A 266 -1.47 -16.75 -21.97
N LEU A 267 -2.19 -16.09 -22.87
CA LEU A 267 -3.55 -15.64 -22.62
C LEU A 267 -4.50 -16.84 -22.41
N VAL A 268 -4.39 -17.87 -23.25
CA VAL A 268 -5.18 -19.10 -23.11
C VAL A 268 -4.88 -19.77 -21.77
N LEU A 269 -3.60 -19.90 -21.38
CA LEU A 269 -3.21 -20.45 -20.10
C LEU A 269 -3.78 -19.60 -18.93
N PHE A 270 -3.73 -18.30 -19.01
CA PHE A 270 -4.33 -17.42 -18.01
C PHE A 270 -5.84 -17.65 -17.85
N VAL A 271 -6.57 -17.79 -18.96
CA VAL A 271 -8.01 -18.07 -18.93
C VAL A 271 -8.28 -19.47 -18.34
N ILE A 272 -7.49 -20.48 -18.73
CA ILE A 272 -7.60 -21.85 -18.18
C ILE A 272 -7.35 -21.82 -16.67
N PHE A 273 -6.31 -21.16 -16.19
CA PHE A 273 -6.02 -21.07 -14.75
C PHE A 273 -7.13 -20.40 -13.96
N ASN A 274 -7.66 -19.30 -14.48
CA ASN A 274 -8.82 -18.66 -13.85
C ASN A 274 -10.04 -19.58 -13.79
N TYR A 275 -10.28 -20.35 -14.83
CA TYR A 275 -11.36 -21.34 -14.84
C TYR A 275 -11.13 -22.45 -13.80
N LEU A 276 -9.92 -23.01 -13.71
CA LEU A 276 -9.55 -24.06 -12.77
C LEU A 276 -9.67 -23.58 -11.31
N ILE A 277 -9.18 -22.36 -11.01
CA ILE A 277 -9.31 -21.75 -9.68
C ILE A 277 -10.78 -21.55 -9.32
N ARG A 278 -11.62 -21.13 -10.26
CA ARG A 278 -13.07 -20.99 -10.03
C ARG A 278 -13.78 -22.33 -9.79
N LYS A 279 -13.27 -23.40 -10.32
CA LYS A 279 -13.73 -24.77 -10.06
C LYS A 279 -13.28 -25.29 -8.69
N GLY A 280 -12.53 -24.49 -7.91
CA GLY A 280 -12.05 -24.85 -6.58
C GLY A 280 -10.79 -25.70 -6.59
N ILE A 281 -10.11 -25.82 -7.74
CA ILE A 281 -8.83 -26.53 -7.80
C ILE A 281 -7.78 -25.71 -7.05
N LYS A 282 -7.10 -26.34 -6.12
CA LYS A 282 -6.09 -25.68 -5.29
C LYS A 282 -4.93 -25.19 -6.16
N ILE A 283 -4.54 -23.94 -5.99
CA ILE A 283 -3.41 -23.30 -6.70
C ILE A 283 -2.14 -24.15 -6.68
N LYS A 284 -1.86 -24.85 -5.58
CA LYS A 284 -0.71 -25.77 -5.47
C LYS A 284 -0.72 -26.89 -6.53
N LEU A 285 -1.90 -27.41 -6.88
CA LEU A 285 -2.02 -28.45 -7.90
C LEU A 285 -1.81 -27.88 -9.31
N ILE A 286 -2.23 -26.65 -9.54
CA ILE A 286 -2.03 -25.94 -10.82
C ILE A 286 -0.54 -25.68 -11.04
N ILE A 287 0.17 -25.20 -10.00
CA ILE A 287 1.62 -24.97 -10.04
C ILE A 287 2.36 -26.29 -10.27
N LEU A 288 1.97 -27.37 -9.58
CA LEU A 288 2.58 -28.68 -9.75
C LEU A 288 2.38 -29.20 -11.18
N ALA A 289 1.19 -29.05 -11.75
CA ALA A 289 0.90 -29.47 -13.13
C ALA A 289 1.75 -28.69 -14.14
N LEU A 290 1.93 -27.38 -13.94
CA LEU A 290 2.82 -26.56 -14.76
C LEU A 290 4.29 -27.01 -14.66
N TYR A 291 4.74 -27.30 -13.46
CA TYR A 291 6.10 -27.77 -13.26
C TYR A 291 6.35 -29.11 -13.95
N LEU A 292 5.41 -30.04 -13.83
CA LEU A 292 5.48 -31.34 -14.53
C LEU A 292 5.43 -31.18 -16.05
N LEU A 293 4.58 -30.29 -16.57
CA LEU A 293 4.52 -29.98 -18.02
C LEU A 293 5.85 -29.40 -18.51
N ASN A 294 6.50 -28.54 -17.72
CA ASN A 294 7.80 -27.96 -18.06
C ASN A 294 8.90 -29.03 -18.10
N ILE A 295 8.90 -29.97 -17.12
CA ILE A 295 9.84 -31.11 -17.12
C ILE A 295 9.64 -31.97 -18.35
N VAL A 296 8.38 -32.33 -18.71
CA VAL A 296 8.06 -33.12 -19.89
C VAL A 296 8.54 -32.40 -21.16
N PHE A 297 8.30 -31.08 -21.26
CA PHE A 297 8.77 -30.28 -22.38
C PHE A 297 10.29 -30.31 -22.53
N LEU A 298 11.03 -30.18 -21.40
CA LEU A 298 12.51 -30.23 -21.38
C LEU A 298 13.10 -31.61 -21.75
N ILE A 299 12.30 -32.69 -21.62
CA ILE A 299 12.74 -34.07 -22.01
C ILE A 299 12.55 -34.29 -23.50
N PHE A 300 11.60 -33.60 -24.16
CA PHE A 300 11.24 -33.79 -25.55
C PHE A 300 11.79 -32.73 -26.53
N VAL A 301 12.42 -31.69 -26.00
CA VAL A 301 13.15 -30.65 -26.74
C VAL A 301 14.65 -30.77 -26.51
#